data_74857028e04ab0fe389157c987d8d622
#
_entry.id   74857028e04ab0fe389157c987d8d622
#
_cell.length_a   1.000
_cell.length_b   1.000
_cell.length_c   1.000
_cell.angle_alpha   90.00
_cell.angle_beta   90.00
_cell.angle_gamma   90.00
#
_symmetry.space_group_name_H-M   'P 1'
#
loop_
_entity.id
_entity.type
_entity.pdbx_description
1 polymer ?
#
loop_
_entity_poly.entity_id
_entity_poly.type
_entity_poly.pdbx_seq_one_letter_code
_entity_poly.pdbx_strand_id
1 'polypeptide(L)'
;MQPRGALDPSLRALLGNYPESRGVESTATDIAGPVHGRPYDELMGDDRLPRAHWNHLLSEFAALGPDILAARSEEVQSLLHENGVTFTPYDDDPGHVRSWQLDCLPWVISTEEWDILEQGLQQRSRLLARLLEDLYGERQVIHEGLLPPELVYTHPGFLFAAADSARLIDQPLLIFHGSDVMRDADGQWQVLGDWSQSPSGVGYALENRITLARALPGLYRDAPLKRLAGFL
;
A
#
# COMPACT_ATOMS: atom_id res chain seq x y z
N MET A 1 -9.59 -10.72 -36.55
CA MET A 1 -8.64 -11.48 -35.73
C MET A 1 -7.33 -10.70 -35.76
N GLN A 2 -7.13 -9.76 -34.81
CA GLN A 2 -5.88 -9.00 -34.72
C GLN A 2 -4.77 -9.94 -34.23
N PRO A 3 -3.52 -9.78 -34.66
CA PRO A 3 -2.42 -10.58 -34.16
C PRO A 3 -2.24 -10.33 -32.67
N ARG A 4 -2.33 -11.40 -31.86
CA ARG A 4 -1.94 -11.38 -30.46
C ARG A 4 -0.47 -10.95 -30.38
N GLY A 5 -0.18 -9.75 -29.85
CA GLY A 5 1.19 -9.37 -29.52
C GLY A 5 1.64 -7.95 -29.90
N ALA A 6 0.80 -7.10 -30.48
CA ALA A 6 1.16 -5.70 -30.74
C ALA A 6 0.38 -4.78 -29.80
N LEU A 7 1.09 -3.91 -29.09
CA LEU A 7 0.50 -2.82 -28.33
C LEU A 7 -0.31 -1.90 -29.26
N ASP A 8 -1.48 -1.49 -28.82
CA ASP A 8 -2.25 -0.43 -29.46
C ASP A 8 -1.37 0.83 -29.65
N PRO A 9 -1.45 1.53 -30.80
CA PRO A 9 -0.63 2.72 -31.06
C PRO A 9 -0.75 3.81 -29.99
N SER A 10 -1.94 3.99 -29.43
CA SER A 10 -2.19 4.98 -28.37
C SER A 10 -1.52 4.57 -27.05
N LEU A 11 -1.58 3.28 -26.70
CA LEU A 11 -0.85 2.72 -25.56
C LEU A 11 0.66 2.81 -25.75
N ARG A 12 1.15 2.57 -26.97
CA ARG A 12 2.57 2.72 -27.28
C ARG A 12 3.03 4.16 -27.12
N ALA A 13 2.23 5.13 -27.56
CA ALA A 13 2.53 6.55 -27.37
C ALA A 13 2.54 6.95 -25.90
N LEU A 14 1.60 6.43 -25.11
CA LEU A 14 1.51 6.69 -23.66
C LEU A 14 2.72 6.10 -22.90
N LEU A 15 3.09 4.85 -23.21
CA LEU A 15 4.20 4.18 -22.53
C LEU A 15 5.58 4.70 -22.98
N GLY A 16 5.66 5.35 -24.16
CA GLY A 16 6.91 5.90 -24.68
C GLY A 16 8.04 4.85 -24.70
N ASN A 17 9.14 5.18 -24.04
CA ASN A 17 10.32 4.32 -23.93
C ASN A 17 10.30 3.39 -22.69
N TYR A 18 9.18 3.30 -21.97
CA TYR A 18 9.09 2.50 -20.74
C TYR A 18 9.62 1.06 -20.91
N PRO A 19 9.28 0.33 -21.99
CA PRO A 19 9.80 -1.02 -22.18
C PRO A 19 11.33 -1.11 -22.36
N GLU A 20 11.97 -0.01 -22.81
CA GLU A 20 13.41 0.07 -23.06
C GLU A 20 14.18 0.54 -21.82
N SER A 21 13.55 1.30 -20.95
CA SER A 21 14.15 1.82 -19.70
C SER A 21 14.33 0.77 -18.60
N ARG A 22 13.77 -0.43 -18.78
CA ARG A 22 13.83 -1.55 -17.81
C ARG A 22 15.26 -2.08 -17.53
N GLY A 23 16.29 -1.55 -18.14
CA GLY A 23 17.69 -1.98 -17.98
C GLY A 23 18.50 -1.14 -16.97
N VAL A 24 17.90 -0.13 -16.36
CA VAL A 24 18.59 0.70 -15.36
C VAL A 24 18.67 -0.10 -14.07
N GLU A 25 19.86 -0.56 -13.71
CA GLU A 25 20.14 -1.10 -12.38
C GLU A 25 19.78 -0.04 -11.34
N SER A 26 18.86 -0.37 -10.46
CA SER A 26 18.55 0.49 -9.32
C SER A 26 19.78 0.62 -8.45
N THR A 27 20.33 1.82 -8.36
CA THR A 27 21.41 2.16 -7.43
C THR A 27 20.89 2.54 -6.04
N ALA A 28 19.68 2.12 -5.68
CA ALA A 28 19.12 2.33 -4.35
C ALA A 28 19.91 1.48 -3.33
N THR A 29 20.90 2.10 -2.71
CA THR A 29 21.90 1.48 -1.81
C THR A 29 21.56 1.62 -0.32
N ASP A 30 20.37 2.06 0.07
CA ASP A 30 20.29 2.62 1.43
C ASP A 30 19.63 1.78 2.54
N ILE A 31 19.02 0.62 2.30
CA ILE A 31 18.42 -0.14 3.43
C ILE A 31 18.54 -1.68 3.33
N ALA A 32 18.65 -2.24 2.17
CA ALA A 32 18.89 -3.68 2.00
C ALA A 32 20.07 -3.82 1.05
N GLY A 33 21.10 -4.55 1.42
CA GLY A 33 22.30 -4.77 0.59
C GLY A 33 22.02 -4.96 -0.91
N PRO A 34 23.03 -5.17 -1.78
CA PRO A 34 22.84 -5.16 -3.22
C PRO A 34 21.75 -6.14 -3.62
N VAL A 35 20.62 -5.63 -4.11
CA VAL A 35 19.55 -6.45 -4.69
C VAL A 35 20.10 -7.02 -5.98
N HIS A 36 20.55 -8.26 -5.93
CA HIS A 36 20.97 -9.00 -7.12
C HIS A 36 19.71 -9.45 -7.88
N GLY A 37 19.36 -8.76 -8.94
CA GLY A 37 18.26 -9.10 -9.83
C GLY A 37 17.53 -7.87 -10.38
N ARG A 38 16.76 -8.06 -11.43
CA ARG A 38 15.84 -7.03 -11.90
C ARG A 38 14.70 -6.90 -10.89
N PRO A 39 14.30 -5.69 -10.52
CA PRO A 39 13.08 -5.50 -9.73
C PRO A 39 11.87 -6.04 -10.51
N TYR A 40 10.88 -6.55 -9.78
CA TYR A 40 9.61 -6.96 -10.36
C TYR A 40 8.94 -5.75 -11.02
N ASP A 41 8.46 -5.96 -12.24
CA ASP A 41 7.75 -4.92 -12.97
C ASP A 41 6.25 -5.08 -12.78
N GLU A 42 5.63 -4.15 -12.09
CA GLU A 42 4.20 -4.18 -11.78
C GLU A 42 3.34 -4.00 -13.03
N LEU A 43 3.81 -3.24 -14.00
CA LEU A 43 3.05 -2.89 -15.20
C LEU A 43 3.23 -3.92 -16.31
N MET A 44 4.47 -4.34 -16.58
CA MET A 44 4.81 -5.14 -17.73
C MET A 44 5.08 -6.60 -17.38
N GLY A 45 4.53 -7.52 -18.14
CA GLY A 45 4.87 -8.93 -18.09
C GLY A 45 6.21 -9.27 -18.78
N ASP A 46 6.64 -10.52 -18.68
CA ASP A 46 7.86 -11.02 -19.34
C ASP A 46 7.74 -11.02 -20.87
N ASP A 47 6.53 -11.07 -21.40
CA ASP A 47 6.19 -10.93 -22.81
C ASP A 47 6.28 -9.49 -23.32
N ARG A 48 6.68 -8.55 -22.48
CA ARG A 48 6.74 -7.09 -22.74
C ARG A 48 5.39 -6.47 -23.11
N LEU A 49 4.31 -7.05 -22.63
CA LEU A 49 2.97 -6.49 -22.69
C LEU A 49 2.49 -6.07 -21.31
N PRO A 50 1.64 -5.04 -21.22
CA PRO A 50 1.03 -4.69 -19.94
C PRO A 50 0.25 -5.89 -19.38
N ARG A 51 0.39 -6.10 -18.07
CA ARG A 51 -0.39 -7.12 -17.35
C ARG A 51 -1.87 -6.82 -17.49
N ALA A 52 -2.70 -7.85 -17.60
CA ALA A 52 -4.12 -7.72 -17.93
C ALA A 52 -4.91 -6.76 -17.01
N HIS A 53 -4.59 -6.73 -15.73
CA HIS A 53 -5.26 -5.86 -14.75
C HIS A 53 -4.97 -4.36 -14.94
N TRP A 54 -3.95 -3.99 -15.72
CA TRP A 54 -3.66 -2.61 -16.09
C TRP A 54 -4.43 -2.13 -17.32
N ASN A 55 -5.04 -3.02 -18.12
CA ASN A 55 -5.64 -2.68 -19.41
C ASN A 55 -6.72 -1.60 -19.29
N HIS A 56 -7.57 -1.66 -18.27
CA HIS A 56 -8.63 -0.66 -18.08
C HIS A 56 -8.03 0.73 -17.86
N LEU A 57 -7.12 0.87 -16.91
CA LEU A 57 -6.46 2.13 -16.60
C LEU A 57 -5.69 2.70 -17.80
N LEU A 58 -4.91 1.86 -18.47
CA LEU A 58 -4.13 2.28 -19.63
C LEU A 58 -5.02 2.71 -20.80
N SER A 59 -6.16 2.04 -21.01
CA SER A 59 -7.12 2.42 -22.05
C SER A 59 -7.76 3.77 -21.77
N GLU A 60 -8.16 4.03 -20.51
CA GLU A 60 -8.70 5.33 -20.10
C GLU A 60 -7.65 6.44 -20.27
N PHE A 61 -6.40 6.21 -19.86
CA PHE A 61 -5.33 7.19 -20.00
C PHE A 61 -4.97 7.46 -21.46
N ALA A 62 -4.95 6.43 -22.30
CA ALA A 62 -4.72 6.59 -23.73
C ALA A 62 -5.84 7.39 -24.41
N ALA A 63 -7.10 7.20 -23.97
CA ALA A 63 -8.24 7.95 -24.50
C ALA A 63 -8.22 9.43 -24.08
N LEU A 64 -7.73 9.75 -22.87
CA LEU A 64 -7.59 11.13 -22.40
C LEU A 64 -6.45 11.87 -23.11
N GLY A 65 -5.33 11.19 -23.32
CA GLY A 65 -4.12 11.77 -23.90
C GLY A 65 -3.32 12.65 -22.90
N PRO A 66 -2.07 13.00 -23.24
CA PRO A 66 -1.13 13.61 -22.30
C PRO A 66 -1.55 14.98 -21.79
N ASP A 67 -2.13 15.82 -22.64
CA ASP A 67 -2.51 17.19 -22.25
C ASP A 67 -3.65 17.20 -21.22
N ILE A 68 -4.65 16.32 -21.40
CA ILE A 68 -5.75 16.18 -20.45
C ILE A 68 -5.26 15.54 -19.16
N LEU A 69 -4.37 14.56 -19.22
CA LEU A 69 -3.78 13.95 -18.03
C LEU A 69 -2.98 14.97 -17.21
N ALA A 70 -2.22 15.84 -17.86
CA ALA A 70 -1.51 16.93 -17.18
C ALA A 70 -2.49 17.88 -16.47
N ALA A 71 -3.56 18.30 -17.15
CA ALA A 71 -4.60 19.13 -16.55
C ALA A 71 -5.30 18.45 -15.36
N ARG A 72 -5.57 17.14 -15.45
CA ARG A 72 -6.13 16.36 -14.33
C ARG A 72 -5.18 16.24 -13.15
N SER A 73 -3.87 16.13 -13.41
CA SER A 73 -2.86 16.15 -12.34
C SER A 73 -2.86 17.48 -11.58
N GLU A 74 -2.95 18.60 -12.29
CA GLU A 74 -3.08 19.91 -11.66
C GLU A 74 -4.39 20.06 -10.88
N GLU A 75 -5.50 19.55 -11.40
CA GLU A 75 -6.79 19.51 -10.70
C GLU A 75 -6.71 18.71 -9.40
N VAL A 76 -6.06 17.55 -9.41
CA VAL A 76 -5.84 16.72 -8.20
C VAL A 76 -5.06 17.50 -7.14
N GLN A 77 -3.96 18.18 -7.52
CA GLN A 77 -3.18 18.99 -6.57
C GLN A 77 -4.00 20.15 -6.01
N SER A 78 -4.80 20.82 -6.85
CA SER A 78 -5.69 21.91 -6.41
C SER A 78 -6.75 21.42 -5.42
N LEU A 79 -7.39 20.28 -5.69
CA LEU A 79 -8.39 19.69 -4.79
C LEU A 79 -7.80 19.33 -3.43
N LEU A 80 -6.61 18.73 -3.39
CA LEU A 80 -5.92 18.39 -2.15
C LEU A 80 -5.55 19.65 -1.34
N HIS A 81 -5.09 20.68 -2.03
CA HIS A 81 -4.76 21.95 -1.40
C HIS A 81 -6.01 22.64 -0.83
N GLU A 82 -7.10 22.71 -1.60
CA GLU A 82 -8.39 23.28 -1.18
C GLU A 82 -8.99 22.53 0.02
N ASN A 83 -8.85 21.19 0.05
CA ASN A 83 -9.30 20.38 1.16
C ASN A 83 -8.36 20.44 2.39
N GLY A 84 -7.25 21.18 2.30
CA GLY A 84 -6.31 21.34 3.39
C GLY A 84 -5.56 20.04 3.73
N VAL A 85 -5.37 19.14 2.77
CA VAL A 85 -4.67 17.87 2.99
C VAL A 85 -3.18 18.12 3.08
N THR A 86 -2.63 17.98 4.27
CA THR A 86 -1.24 18.32 4.58
C THR A 86 -0.61 17.24 5.45
N PHE A 87 0.72 17.24 5.52
CA PHE A 87 1.49 16.40 6.44
C PHE A 87 2.66 17.19 7.03
N THR A 88 3.11 16.76 8.20
CA THR A 88 4.29 17.31 8.86
C THR A 88 5.40 16.26 8.77
N PRO A 89 6.50 16.53 8.04
CA PRO A 89 7.66 15.63 7.99
C PRO A 89 8.30 15.49 9.37
N TYR A 90 8.81 14.28 9.69
CA TYR A 90 9.43 14.02 10.98
C TYR A 90 10.76 14.75 11.19
N ASP A 91 11.47 15.04 10.09
CA ASP A 91 12.82 15.62 10.11
C ASP A 91 12.85 17.16 9.90
N ASP A 92 11.68 17.80 9.75
CA ASP A 92 11.59 19.24 9.58
C ASP A 92 11.37 19.96 10.93
N ASP A 93 11.63 21.28 10.93
CA ASP A 93 11.34 22.13 12.08
C ASP A 93 9.90 21.97 12.56
N PRO A 94 9.63 21.92 13.87
CA PRO A 94 8.28 21.83 14.41
C PRO A 94 7.37 22.93 13.84
N GLY A 95 6.34 22.52 13.10
CA GLY A 95 5.39 23.43 12.45
C GLY A 95 5.56 23.63 10.95
N HIS A 96 6.55 23.01 10.33
CA HIS A 96 6.65 23.01 8.86
C HIS A 96 5.65 22.02 8.27
N VAL A 97 4.55 22.53 7.78
CA VAL A 97 3.47 21.78 7.15
C VAL A 97 3.67 21.78 5.64
N ARG A 98 3.65 20.61 5.01
CA ARG A 98 3.73 20.44 3.55
C ARG A 98 2.39 19.99 2.99
N SER A 99 2.05 20.48 1.79
CA SER A 99 0.88 19.96 1.07
C SER A 99 1.11 18.51 0.66
N TRP A 100 0.08 17.69 0.84
CA TRP A 100 0.08 16.32 0.34
C TRP A 100 0.13 16.31 -1.18
N GLN A 101 0.97 15.46 -1.75
CA GLN A 101 1.07 15.28 -3.20
C GLN A 101 0.57 13.88 -3.58
N LEU A 102 -0.23 13.83 -4.62
CA LEU A 102 -0.83 12.59 -5.11
C LEU A 102 -0.55 12.43 -6.60
N ASP A 103 0.00 11.31 -7.00
CA ASP A 103 0.14 10.93 -8.39
C ASP A 103 -1.23 10.51 -8.94
N CYS A 104 -1.54 10.93 -10.18
CA CYS A 104 -2.74 10.52 -10.88
C CYS A 104 -2.70 9.07 -11.37
N LEU A 105 -1.51 8.46 -11.42
CA LEU A 105 -1.33 7.06 -11.79
C LEU A 105 -1.44 6.16 -10.55
N PRO A 106 -2.59 5.55 -10.28
CA PRO A 106 -2.74 4.66 -9.14
C PRO A 106 -2.02 3.33 -9.40
N TRP A 107 -1.43 2.78 -8.36
CA TRP A 107 -0.95 1.40 -8.41
C TRP A 107 -2.13 0.43 -8.43
N VAL A 108 -2.15 -0.46 -9.42
CA VAL A 108 -3.23 -1.43 -9.62
C VAL A 108 -2.77 -2.82 -9.19
N ILE A 109 -3.49 -3.40 -8.26
CA ILE A 109 -3.31 -4.79 -7.83
C ILE A 109 -4.49 -5.60 -8.37
N SER A 110 -4.24 -6.77 -8.97
CA SER A 110 -5.31 -7.63 -9.48
C SER A 110 -6.19 -8.16 -8.35
N THR A 111 -7.43 -8.56 -8.67
CA THR A 111 -8.35 -9.13 -7.67
C THR A 111 -7.78 -10.40 -7.05
N GLU A 112 -7.19 -11.27 -7.88
CA GLU A 112 -6.60 -12.53 -7.46
C GLU A 112 -5.43 -12.33 -6.50
N GLU A 113 -4.54 -11.39 -6.82
CA GLU A 113 -3.42 -11.03 -5.96
C GLU A 113 -3.88 -10.39 -4.66
N TRP A 114 -4.87 -9.49 -4.74
CA TRP A 114 -5.43 -8.85 -3.56
C TRP A 114 -6.08 -9.86 -2.61
N ASP A 115 -6.82 -10.84 -3.13
CA ASP A 115 -7.46 -11.86 -2.30
C ASP A 115 -6.44 -12.69 -1.51
N ILE A 116 -5.30 -13.03 -2.13
CA ILE A 116 -4.20 -13.71 -1.45
C ILE A 116 -3.59 -12.81 -0.36
N LEU A 117 -3.28 -11.57 -0.71
CA LEU A 117 -2.69 -10.59 0.20
C LEU A 117 -3.63 -10.32 1.39
N GLU A 118 -4.91 -10.06 1.12
CA GLU A 118 -5.93 -9.80 2.13
C GLU A 118 -6.06 -10.95 3.12
N GLN A 119 -6.12 -12.20 2.63
CA GLN A 119 -6.20 -13.39 3.49
C GLN A 119 -4.96 -13.53 4.38
N GLY A 120 -3.77 -13.32 3.81
CA GLY A 120 -2.51 -13.36 4.55
C GLY A 120 -2.44 -12.29 5.64
N LEU A 121 -2.80 -11.05 5.31
CA LEU A 121 -2.83 -9.93 6.26
C LEU A 121 -3.87 -10.13 7.35
N GLN A 122 -5.05 -10.66 7.03
CA GLN A 122 -6.07 -11.00 8.03
C GLN A 122 -5.61 -12.12 8.97
N GLN A 123 -4.94 -13.15 8.46
CA GLN A 123 -4.38 -14.21 9.29
C GLN A 123 -3.32 -13.66 10.26
N ARG A 124 -2.43 -12.81 9.74
CA ARG A 124 -1.38 -12.15 10.51
C ARG A 124 -1.97 -11.25 11.61
N SER A 125 -2.96 -10.44 11.28
CA SER A 125 -3.65 -9.57 12.24
C SER A 125 -4.31 -10.38 13.36
N ARG A 126 -4.98 -11.49 13.03
CA ARG A 126 -5.58 -12.38 14.04
C ARG A 126 -4.53 -13.03 14.96
N LEU A 127 -3.39 -13.42 14.39
CA LEU A 127 -2.27 -13.98 15.17
C LEU A 127 -1.74 -12.94 16.16
N LEU A 128 -1.47 -11.72 15.70
CA LEU A 128 -0.97 -10.63 16.55
C LEU A 128 -1.99 -10.25 17.63
N ALA A 129 -3.28 -10.21 17.29
CA ALA A 129 -4.33 -9.95 18.27
C ALA A 129 -4.35 -11.00 19.39
N ARG A 130 -4.32 -12.30 19.02
CA ARG A 130 -4.28 -13.41 20.00
C ARG A 130 -2.99 -13.41 20.82
N LEU A 131 -1.86 -13.10 20.19
CA LEU A 131 -0.59 -12.98 20.90
C LEU A 131 -0.66 -11.86 21.94
N LEU A 132 -1.23 -10.72 21.59
CA LEU A 132 -1.41 -9.59 22.50
C LEU A 132 -2.35 -9.96 23.68
N GLU A 133 -3.47 -10.62 23.39
CA GLU A 133 -4.41 -11.15 24.41
C GLU A 133 -3.72 -12.12 25.36
N ASP A 134 -2.89 -13.03 24.85
CA ASP A 134 -2.14 -13.99 25.68
C ASP A 134 -1.09 -13.27 26.54
N LEU A 135 -0.33 -12.34 25.99
CA LEU A 135 0.72 -11.59 26.70
C LEU A 135 0.17 -10.78 27.88
N TYR A 136 -1.02 -10.21 27.73
CA TYR A 136 -1.73 -9.49 28.80
C TYR A 136 -2.64 -10.41 29.62
N GLY A 137 -2.77 -11.68 29.24
CA GLY A 137 -3.56 -12.72 29.86
C GLY A 137 -2.72 -13.79 30.58
N GLU A 138 -2.85 -15.03 30.09
CA GLU A 138 -2.25 -16.21 30.71
C GLU A 138 -0.77 -16.39 30.40
N ARG A 139 -0.25 -15.73 29.36
CA ARG A 139 1.16 -15.75 28.94
C ARG A 139 1.66 -17.15 28.56
N GLN A 140 0.80 -17.94 27.94
CA GLN A 140 1.11 -19.33 27.57
C GLN A 140 2.31 -19.38 26.62
N VAL A 141 2.42 -18.45 25.66
CA VAL A 141 3.56 -18.39 24.72
C VAL A 141 4.92 -18.22 25.45
N ILE A 142 4.93 -17.59 26.63
CA ILE A 142 6.14 -17.47 27.45
C ILE A 142 6.33 -18.74 28.28
N HIS A 143 5.27 -19.26 28.90
CA HIS A 143 5.35 -20.47 29.72
C HIS A 143 5.77 -21.72 28.90
N GLU A 144 5.35 -21.80 27.65
CA GLU A 144 5.72 -22.87 26.73
C GLU A 144 7.08 -22.64 26.05
N GLY A 145 7.74 -21.52 26.34
CA GLY A 145 9.06 -21.18 25.78
C GLY A 145 9.06 -20.83 24.30
N LEU A 146 7.90 -20.50 23.72
CA LEU A 146 7.75 -20.08 22.33
C LEU A 146 8.27 -18.64 22.14
N LEU A 147 8.16 -17.83 23.18
CA LEU A 147 8.64 -16.42 23.17
C LEU A 147 9.51 -16.19 24.41
N PRO A 148 10.76 -15.76 24.25
CA PRO A 148 11.63 -15.41 25.37
C PRO A 148 11.01 -14.26 26.20
N PRO A 149 10.90 -14.41 27.53
CA PRO A 149 10.29 -13.37 28.40
C PRO A 149 11.01 -12.02 28.31
N GLU A 150 12.30 -12.04 28.02
CA GLU A 150 13.11 -10.82 27.91
C GLU A 150 12.64 -9.93 26.75
N LEU A 151 12.18 -10.51 25.64
CA LEU A 151 11.66 -9.75 24.49
C LEU A 151 10.38 -8.97 24.86
N VAL A 152 9.59 -9.49 25.79
CA VAL A 152 8.34 -8.86 26.22
C VAL A 152 8.60 -7.89 27.37
N TYR A 153 9.22 -8.36 28.44
CA TYR A 153 9.27 -7.61 29.70
C TYR A 153 10.29 -6.48 29.72
N THR A 154 11.28 -6.51 28.81
CA THR A 154 12.21 -5.38 28.67
C THR A 154 11.74 -4.36 27.64
N HIS A 155 10.68 -4.68 26.87
CA HIS A 155 10.16 -3.76 25.86
C HIS A 155 9.39 -2.60 26.55
N PRO A 156 9.75 -1.34 26.28
CA PRO A 156 9.14 -0.17 26.95
C PRO A 156 7.65 -0.02 26.67
N GLY A 157 7.15 -0.60 25.59
CA GLY A 157 5.73 -0.61 25.25
C GLY A 157 4.90 -1.66 26.00
N PHE A 158 5.52 -2.59 26.77
CA PHE A 158 4.78 -3.55 27.57
C PHE A 158 4.40 -2.92 28.93
N LEU A 159 3.10 -2.73 29.13
CA LEU A 159 2.57 -2.05 30.31
C LEU A 159 2.05 -3.08 31.33
N PHE A 160 2.88 -3.47 32.28
CA PHE A 160 2.49 -4.42 33.34
C PHE A 160 1.21 -4.01 34.09
N ALA A 161 1.04 -2.72 34.36
CA ALA A 161 -0.14 -2.20 35.05
C ALA A 161 -1.43 -2.35 34.26
N ALA A 162 -1.35 -2.56 32.93
CA ALA A 162 -2.51 -2.78 32.08
C ALA A 162 -2.98 -4.24 32.06
N ALA A 163 -2.17 -5.21 32.52
CA ALA A 163 -2.47 -6.64 32.40
C ALA A 163 -3.78 -7.03 33.10
N ASP A 164 -4.04 -6.52 34.30
CA ASP A 164 -5.29 -6.80 35.02
C ASP A 164 -6.49 -6.08 34.40
N SER A 165 -6.28 -4.88 33.86
CA SER A 165 -7.31 -4.09 33.23
C SER A 165 -7.69 -4.62 31.85
N ALA A 166 -6.74 -5.17 31.09
CA ALA A 166 -6.98 -5.74 29.77
C ALA A 166 -7.99 -6.91 29.82
N ARG A 167 -8.02 -7.66 30.90
CA ARG A 167 -8.99 -8.77 31.11
C ARG A 167 -10.42 -8.29 31.34
N LEU A 168 -10.61 -7.01 31.70
CA LEU A 168 -11.92 -6.41 31.96
C LEU A 168 -12.52 -5.73 30.72
N ILE A 169 -11.73 -5.59 29.66
CA ILE A 169 -12.14 -4.92 28.43
C ILE A 169 -12.77 -5.99 27.51
N ASP A 170 -14.08 -5.91 27.30
CA ASP A 170 -14.83 -6.74 26.34
C ASP A 170 -14.68 -6.16 24.92
N GLN A 171 -13.44 -5.90 24.50
CA GLN A 171 -13.07 -5.39 23.18
C GLN A 171 -11.71 -5.96 22.77
N PRO A 172 -11.45 -6.12 21.46
CA PRO A 172 -10.14 -6.52 20.98
C PRO A 172 -9.04 -5.56 21.45
N LEU A 173 -7.93 -6.08 21.95
CA LEU A 173 -6.78 -5.26 22.34
C LEU A 173 -6.08 -4.65 21.12
N LEU A 174 -6.11 -5.34 19.98
CA LEU A 174 -5.60 -4.86 18.70
C LEU A 174 -6.77 -4.33 17.86
N ILE A 175 -6.98 -3.02 17.90
CA ILE A 175 -8.07 -2.36 17.17
C ILE A 175 -7.66 -2.07 15.72
N PHE A 176 -6.44 -1.57 15.54
CA PHE A 176 -5.87 -1.20 14.25
C PHE A 176 -4.55 -1.92 14.05
N HIS A 177 -4.37 -2.47 12.86
CA HIS A 177 -3.14 -3.11 12.43
C HIS A 177 -2.81 -2.68 11.00
N GLY A 178 -1.60 -2.18 10.81
CA GLY A 178 -1.01 -1.90 9.51
C GLY A 178 0.16 -2.84 9.23
N SER A 179 0.40 -3.17 7.98
CA SER A 179 1.59 -3.92 7.57
C SER A 179 2.24 -3.23 6.38
N ASP A 180 3.55 -3.07 6.45
CA ASP A 180 4.35 -2.69 5.30
C ASP A 180 4.63 -3.93 4.46
N VAL A 181 4.26 -3.86 3.20
CA VAL A 181 4.43 -4.96 2.26
C VAL A 181 5.23 -4.52 1.05
N MET A 182 6.01 -5.42 0.50
CA MET A 182 6.74 -5.22 -0.75
C MET A 182 6.59 -6.42 -1.66
N ARG A 183 6.93 -6.26 -2.93
CA ARG A 183 7.14 -7.38 -3.84
C ARG A 183 8.63 -7.66 -3.97
N ASP A 184 8.99 -8.92 -3.90
CA ASP A 184 10.34 -9.35 -4.23
C ASP A 184 10.55 -9.43 -5.76
N ALA A 185 11.77 -9.77 -6.18
CA ALA A 185 12.11 -9.88 -7.60
C ALA A 185 11.32 -10.95 -8.37
N ASP A 186 10.80 -11.95 -7.66
CA ASP A 186 9.98 -13.03 -8.22
C ASP A 186 8.48 -12.68 -8.21
N GLY A 187 8.13 -11.48 -7.78
CA GLY A 187 6.76 -10.98 -7.69
C GLY A 187 5.97 -11.49 -6.49
N GLN A 188 6.65 -12.10 -5.50
CA GLN A 188 5.98 -12.59 -4.30
C GLN A 188 5.83 -11.48 -3.26
N TRP A 189 4.69 -11.45 -2.58
CA TRP A 189 4.43 -10.52 -1.50
C TRP A 189 5.23 -10.88 -0.25
N GLN A 190 5.94 -9.91 0.29
CA GLN A 190 6.71 -10.00 1.54
C GLN A 190 6.21 -8.94 2.52
N VAL A 191 6.05 -9.32 3.78
CA VAL A 191 5.78 -8.36 4.86
C VAL A 191 7.10 -7.90 5.43
N LEU A 192 7.34 -6.59 5.43
CA LEU A 192 8.54 -5.97 5.98
C LEU A 192 8.40 -5.65 7.46
N GLY A 193 7.20 -5.25 7.88
CA GLY A 193 6.94 -4.86 9.25
C GLY A 193 5.46 -4.75 9.55
N ASP A 194 5.16 -4.70 10.85
CA ASP A 194 3.82 -4.55 11.38
C ASP A 194 3.72 -3.34 12.29
N TRP A 195 2.65 -2.59 12.13
CA TRP A 195 2.28 -1.45 12.94
C TRP A 195 1.05 -1.79 13.76
N SER A 196 1.27 -2.17 15.01
CA SER A 196 0.20 -2.52 15.95
C SER A 196 -0.15 -1.38 16.90
N GLN A 197 0.64 -0.31 16.90
CA GLN A 197 0.41 0.87 17.73
C GLN A 197 0.09 2.06 16.85
N SER A 198 -1.18 2.44 16.82
CA SER A 198 -1.69 3.63 16.10
C SER A 198 -1.22 3.79 14.67
N PRO A 199 -1.39 2.78 13.79
CA PRO A 199 -1.05 2.94 12.38
C PRO A 199 -1.84 4.12 11.80
N SER A 200 -1.18 4.93 10.98
CA SER A 200 -1.76 6.11 10.35
C SER A 200 -1.96 5.88 8.85
N GLY A 201 -2.57 6.86 8.16
CA GLY A 201 -2.66 6.86 6.71
C GLY A 201 -4.01 6.51 6.12
N VAL A 202 -4.94 5.90 6.88
CA VAL A 202 -6.27 5.54 6.35
C VAL A 202 -7.06 6.77 5.86
N GLY A 203 -6.95 7.90 6.55
CA GLY A 203 -7.55 9.16 6.13
C GLY A 203 -6.99 9.66 4.79
N TYR A 204 -5.66 9.58 4.61
CA TYR A 204 -5.03 9.90 3.33
C TYR A 204 -5.47 8.95 2.21
N ALA A 205 -5.56 7.65 2.49
CA ALA A 205 -6.02 6.67 1.51
C ALA A 205 -7.46 6.95 1.06
N LEU A 206 -8.34 7.34 1.97
CA LEU A 206 -9.71 7.71 1.66
C LEU A 206 -9.76 9.00 0.84
N GLU A 207 -9.04 10.03 1.25
CA GLU A 207 -8.99 11.32 0.54
C GLU A 207 -8.39 11.17 -0.86
N ASN A 208 -7.31 10.39 -1.00
CA ASN A 208 -6.74 10.04 -2.30
C ASN A 208 -7.79 9.38 -3.21
N ARG A 209 -8.57 8.45 -2.68
CA ARG A 209 -9.64 7.77 -3.41
C ARG A 209 -10.75 8.73 -3.85
N ILE A 210 -11.18 9.63 -2.98
CA ILE A 210 -12.21 10.63 -3.26
C ILE A 210 -11.72 11.61 -4.33
N THR A 211 -10.51 12.12 -4.18
CA THR A 211 -9.91 13.09 -5.10
C THR A 211 -9.70 12.49 -6.50
N LEU A 212 -9.13 11.29 -6.59
CA LEU A 212 -8.96 10.60 -7.88
C LEU A 212 -10.29 10.24 -8.54
N ALA A 213 -11.28 9.77 -7.77
CA ALA A 213 -12.59 9.46 -8.33
C ALA A 213 -13.32 10.71 -8.87
N ARG A 214 -13.04 11.88 -8.32
CA ARG A 214 -13.56 13.16 -8.77
C ARG A 214 -12.86 13.66 -10.04
N ALA A 215 -11.53 13.61 -10.05
CA ALA A 215 -10.72 14.09 -11.16
C ALA A 215 -10.75 13.14 -12.38
N LEU A 216 -10.81 11.83 -12.14
CA LEU A 216 -10.74 10.77 -13.15
C LEU A 216 -11.95 9.80 -13.04
N PRO A 217 -13.19 10.28 -13.22
CA PRO A 217 -14.39 9.48 -12.99
C PRO A 217 -14.50 8.25 -13.90
N GLY A 218 -13.89 8.26 -15.08
CA GLY A 218 -13.81 7.11 -15.99
C GLY A 218 -13.12 5.91 -15.38
N LEU A 219 -12.04 6.13 -14.62
CA LEU A 219 -11.31 5.05 -13.95
C LEU A 219 -12.14 4.30 -12.91
N TYR A 220 -13.09 5.00 -12.26
CA TYR A 220 -13.81 4.48 -11.11
C TYR A 220 -15.21 3.96 -11.43
N ARG A 221 -15.77 4.34 -12.62
CA ARG A 221 -17.15 4.04 -12.97
C ARG A 221 -17.43 2.54 -13.08
N ASP A 222 -16.56 1.83 -13.77
CA ASP A 222 -16.75 0.42 -14.13
C ASP A 222 -15.66 -0.50 -13.54
N ALA A 223 -14.77 0.04 -12.69
CA ALA A 223 -13.71 -0.73 -12.06
C ALA A 223 -14.22 -1.47 -10.82
N PRO A 224 -13.92 -2.77 -10.66
CA PRO A 224 -14.30 -3.58 -9.51
C PRO A 224 -13.40 -3.27 -8.29
N LEU A 225 -13.45 -2.03 -7.80
CA LEU A 225 -12.58 -1.56 -6.73
C LEU A 225 -13.15 -1.91 -5.35
N LYS A 226 -12.29 -2.39 -4.45
CA LYS A 226 -12.62 -2.56 -3.01
C LYS A 226 -12.98 -1.20 -2.41
N ARG A 227 -14.09 -1.13 -1.67
CA ARG A 227 -14.54 0.09 -1.01
C ARG A 227 -13.76 0.31 0.28
N LEU A 228 -13.22 1.52 0.47
CA LEU A 228 -12.56 1.93 1.72
C LEU A 228 -13.54 2.45 2.77
N ALA A 229 -14.68 2.99 2.35
CA ALA A 229 -15.64 3.62 3.27
C ALA A 229 -16.26 2.65 4.30
N GLY A 230 -16.18 1.33 4.07
CA GLY A 230 -16.64 0.34 5.05
C GLY A 230 -15.64 0.04 6.17
N PHE A 231 -14.44 0.64 6.10
CA PHE A 231 -13.40 0.51 7.13
C PHE A 231 -13.55 1.56 8.24
N LEU A 232 -14.20 2.68 7.98
CA LEU A 232 -14.50 3.76 8.92
C LEU A 232 -15.90 3.61 9.51
#